data_c8e15a620e122a31ab65e6a921233f13
#
_entry.id   c8e15a620e122a31ab65e6a921233f13
#
_cell.length_a   1.000
_cell.length_b   1.000
_cell.length_c   1.000
_cell.angle_alpha   90.00
_cell.angle_beta   90.00
_cell.angle_gamma   90.00
#
_symmetry.space_group_name_H-M   'P 1'
#
loop_
_entity.id
_entity.type
_entity.pdbx_description
1 polymer ?
#
loop_
_entity_poly.entity_id
_entity_poly.type
_entity_poly.pdbx_seq_one_letter_code
_entity_poly.pdbx_strand_id
1 'polypeptide(L)'
;MLSSKDIIKAHKVLNGVVVNTPLDYDHYLSEKYGAKIYLKKENAQRVRSFKIRGAYYAISQLSKEERERGVVCASAGNHAQGVAYTCNEMKIPATIFMPITTPQQKIGQVRFFGGDFVTIKLVGDTFDASAKAAQEFTVSENRTFIDPFDDAHVQAGQGTVAYEILEEARKESIDFDAVLVPVGGGGLIAGVSTYIKETSPEIEVIGVEANGARSMKAAFDAGGPVKLKEIDKFADGIAVQKVGQLTYEATRQHVQTLVGVDEGLISETLIDLYSKQGIVAEPAGAASIASLEVLAEYIKGKTVCCIISGGNNDINRMPEMEERALIYDGIKHYFVVNFPQRPGALREFVNDILGPNDDITRFEYIKRASKGTGPVLIGIALADKHDYAGLIRRMEGFDPAYINLNGNETLYNMLV
;
A
#
# COMPACT_ATOMS: atom_id res chain seq x y z
N MET A 1 1.43 10.11 26.22
CA MET A 1 0.95 8.98 25.40
C MET A 1 -0.39 9.34 24.80
N LEU A 2 -0.68 8.92 23.58
CA LEU A 2 -1.98 9.07 22.92
C LEU A 2 -3.08 8.36 23.73
N SER A 3 -4.27 8.92 23.78
CA SER A 3 -5.42 8.36 24.51
C SER A 3 -6.72 8.45 23.70
N SER A 4 -7.73 7.66 24.07
CA SER A 4 -9.08 7.73 23.48
C SER A 4 -9.69 9.13 23.63
N LYS A 5 -9.37 9.85 24.71
CA LYS A 5 -9.84 11.24 24.92
C LYS A 5 -9.29 12.20 23.88
N ASP A 6 -8.02 12.03 23.48
CA ASP A 6 -7.39 12.85 22.41
C ASP A 6 -8.07 12.57 21.06
N ILE A 7 -8.40 11.31 20.79
CA ILE A 7 -9.09 10.89 19.58
C ILE A 7 -10.53 11.43 19.53
N ILE A 8 -11.26 11.40 20.65
CA ILE A 8 -12.60 12.01 20.76
C ILE A 8 -12.53 13.52 20.53
N LYS A 9 -11.48 14.19 21.06
CA LYS A 9 -11.25 15.62 20.82
C LYS A 9 -10.98 15.89 19.33
N ALA A 10 -10.15 15.05 18.70
CA ALA A 10 -9.87 15.14 17.28
C ALA A 10 -11.15 14.95 16.44
N HIS A 11 -11.98 13.95 16.76
CA HIS A 11 -13.25 13.72 16.08
C HIS A 11 -14.18 14.95 16.13
N LYS A 12 -14.27 15.63 17.27
CA LYS A 12 -15.07 16.87 17.39
C LYS A 12 -14.59 17.98 16.48
N VAL A 13 -13.27 18.12 16.33
CA VAL A 13 -12.66 19.13 15.42
C VAL A 13 -12.87 18.75 13.96
N LEU A 14 -12.83 17.47 13.64
CA LEU A 14 -12.97 16.96 12.28
C LEU A 14 -14.42 16.88 11.79
N ASN A 15 -15.40 17.03 12.70
CA ASN A 15 -16.80 17.00 12.32
C ASN A 15 -17.16 18.11 11.31
N GLY A 16 -17.76 17.74 10.19
CA GLY A 16 -18.07 18.64 9.08
C GLY A 16 -16.88 18.90 8.12
N VAL A 17 -15.67 18.52 8.51
CA VAL A 17 -14.46 18.64 7.69
C VAL A 17 -14.21 17.38 6.87
N VAL A 18 -14.16 16.23 7.55
CA VAL A 18 -13.98 14.93 6.90
C VAL A 18 -15.33 14.29 6.61
N VAL A 19 -15.33 13.37 5.66
CA VAL A 19 -16.51 12.53 5.40
C VAL A 19 -16.54 11.45 6.48
N ASN A 20 -17.71 11.21 7.10
CA ASN A 20 -17.95 9.97 7.81
C ASN A 20 -18.07 8.87 6.75
N THR A 21 -16.97 8.14 6.53
CA THR A 21 -16.86 7.19 5.43
C THR A 21 -17.71 5.95 5.68
N PRO A 22 -18.24 5.31 4.63
CA PRO A 22 -19.08 4.12 4.78
C PRO A 22 -18.36 2.98 5.53
N LEU A 23 -19.14 2.26 6.33
CA LEU A 23 -18.80 0.97 6.92
C LEU A 23 -19.79 -0.06 6.37
N ASP A 24 -19.45 -0.66 5.25
CA ASP A 24 -20.37 -1.51 4.49
C ASP A 24 -20.09 -3.01 4.72
N TYR A 25 -21.15 -3.79 4.87
CA TYR A 25 -21.06 -5.24 4.82
C TYR A 25 -20.73 -5.70 3.41
N ASP A 26 -19.71 -6.53 3.25
CA ASP A 26 -19.26 -7.05 1.98
C ASP A 26 -19.73 -8.49 1.78
N HIS A 27 -20.74 -8.68 0.94
CA HIS A 27 -21.32 -9.99 0.67
C HIS A 27 -20.34 -10.95 -0.02
N TYR A 28 -19.59 -10.47 -1.01
CA TYR A 28 -18.65 -11.28 -1.79
C TYR A 28 -17.52 -11.85 -0.91
N LEU A 29 -16.85 -10.97 -0.13
CA LEU A 29 -15.79 -11.41 0.77
C LEU A 29 -16.31 -12.25 1.91
N SER A 30 -17.51 -11.96 2.41
CA SER A 30 -18.12 -12.72 3.50
C SER A 30 -18.42 -14.16 3.07
N GLU A 31 -18.96 -14.34 1.87
CA GLU A 31 -19.20 -15.68 1.30
C GLU A 31 -17.88 -16.41 1.02
N LYS A 32 -16.90 -15.71 0.40
CA LYS A 32 -15.58 -16.28 0.06
C LYS A 32 -14.87 -16.86 1.28
N TYR A 33 -14.90 -16.15 2.41
CA TYR A 33 -14.13 -16.51 3.62
C TYR A 33 -14.96 -17.15 4.75
N GLY A 34 -16.27 -17.26 4.60
CA GLY A 34 -17.15 -17.81 5.63
C GLY A 34 -17.13 -16.99 6.93
N ALA A 35 -17.05 -15.67 6.82
CA ALA A 35 -16.97 -14.70 7.88
C ALA A 35 -17.93 -13.54 7.62
N LYS A 36 -18.17 -12.66 8.58
CA LYS A 36 -18.88 -11.40 8.33
C LYS A 36 -17.86 -10.29 8.11
N ILE A 37 -17.67 -9.88 6.86
CA ILE A 37 -16.66 -8.89 6.49
C ILE A 37 -17.32 -7.53 6.28
N TYR A 38 -16.78 -6.51 6.94
CA TYR A 38 -17.15 -5.11 6.79
C TYR A 38 -15.98 -4.29 6.27
N LEU A 39 -16.23 -3.33 5.40
CA LEU A 39 -15.22 -2.46 4.80
C LEU A 39 -15.40 -1.02 5.28
N LYS A 40 -14.42 -0.49 6.01
CA LYS A 40 -14.33 0.95 6.31
C LYS A 40 -13.64 1.65 5.16
N LYS A 41 -14.38 2.41 4.37
CA LYS A 41 -13.97 2.92 3.05
C LYS A 41 -13.29 4.30 3.12
N GLU A 42 -12.06 4.40 3.65
CA GLU A 42 -11.31 5.67 3.67
C GLU A 42 -10.86 6.13 2.26
N ASN A 43 -10.95 5.28 1.24
CA ASN A 43 -10.84 5.67 -0.16
C ASN A 43 -11.98 6.61 -0.63
N ALA A 44 -13.11 6.66 0.09
CA ALA A 44 -14.21 7.59 -0.15
C ALA A 44 -14.02 8.97 0.51
N GLN A 45 -12.91 9.20 1.18
CA GLN A 45 -12.58 10.49 1.80
C GLN A 45 -12.33 11.59 0.75
N ARG A 46 -12.41 12.87 1.14
CA ARG A 46 -12.23 14.03 0.23
C ARG A 46 -10.93 13.97 -0.57
N VAL A 47 -9.82 13.57 0.08
CA VAL A 47 -8.52 13.36 -0.58
C VAL A 47 -8.29 11.88 -0.91
N ARG A 48 -9.34 11.07 -0.90
CA ARG A 48 -9.31 9.63 -1.20
C ARG A 48 -8.38 8.80 -0.31
N SER A 49 -8.15 9.26 0.92
CA SER A 49 -7.41 8.50 1.94
C SER A 49 -7.66 9.07 3.34
N PHE A 50 -7.41 8.27 4.37
CA PHE A 50 -7.52 8.66 5.78
C PHE A 50 -6.59 9.80 6.19
N LYS A 51 -5.56 10.10 5.41
CA LYS A 51 -4.49 11.05 5.77
C LYS A 51 -4.98 12.47 6.05
N ILE A 52 -6.10 12.90 5.47
CA ILE A 52 -6.71 14.20 5.77
C ILE A 52 -7.02 14.35 7.26
N ARG A 53 -7.42 13.28 7.95
CA ARG A 53 -7.83 13.31 9.36
C ARG A 53 -6.70 13.80 10.25
N GLY A 54 -5.53 13.15 10.16
CA GLY A 54 -4.35 13.54 10.92
C GLY A 54 -3.75 14.87 10.49
N ALA A 55 -3.65 15.11 9.18
CA ALA A 55 -3.13 16.37 8.65
C ALA A 55 -3.99 17.57 9.12
N TYR A 56 -5.31 17.47 8.99
CA TYR A 56 -6.21 18.55 9.39
C TYR A 56 -6.16 18.77 10.91
N TYR A 57 -6.24 17.70 11.70
CA TYR A 57 -6.21 17.84 13.14
C TYR A 57 -4.90 18.44 13.62
N ALA A 58 -3.75 17.96 13.17
CA ALA A 58 -2.45 18.50 13.56
C ALA A 58 -2.32 19.99 13.19
N ILE A 59 -2.65 20.38 11.97
CA ILE A 59 -2.59 21.78 11.53
C ILE A 59 -3.58 22.67 12.33
N SER A 60 -4.74 22.12 12.70
CA SER A 60 -5.73 22.83 13.51
C SER A 60 -5.27 23.13 14.94
N GLN A 61 -4.28 22.40 15.46
CA GLN A 61 -3.73 22.61 16.80
C GLN A 61 -2.61 23.67 16.84
N LEU A 62 -2.12 24.11 15.68
CA LEU A 62 -1.08 25.16 15.60
C LEU A 62 -1.59 26.50 16.13
N SER A 63 -0.69 27.27 16.76
CA SER A 63 -0.96 28.64 17.15
C SER A 63 -1.20 29.55 15.93
N LYS A 64 -1.75 30.73 16.18
CA LYS A 64 -1.97 31.70 15.10
C LYS A 64 -0.66 32.06 14.40
N GLU A 65 0.39 32.29 15.17
CA GLU A 65 1.72 32.66 14.68
C GLU A 65 2.35 31.55 13.84
N GLU A 66 2.19 30.26 14.23
CA GLU A 66 2.65 29.11 13.46
C GLU A 66 1.91 28.99 12.13
N ARG A 67 0.60 29.19 12.13
CA ARG A 67 -0.22 29.19 10.90
C ARG A 67 0.16 30.32 9.96
N GLU A 68 0.44 31.53 10.48
CA GLU A 68 0.87 32.67 9.67
C GLU A 68 2.25 32.44 9.03
N ARG A 69 3.18 31.79 9.72
CA ARG A 69 4.47 31.38 9.14
C ARG A 69 4.32 30.29 8.11
N GLY A 70 3.29 29.47 8.24
CA GLY A 70 2.98 28.35 7.34
C GLY A 70 3.65 27.05 7.71
N VAL A 71 3.29 26.00 7.00
CA VAL A 71 3.72 24.62 7.28
C VAL A 71 4.57 24.04 6.17
N VAL A 72 5.30 22.97 6.51
CA VAL A 72 6.15 22.21 5.59
C VAL A 72 5.84 20.72 5.74
N CYS A 73 5.83 19.99 4.65
CA CYS A 73 5.89 18.54 4.72
C CYS A 73 6.74 17.96 3.58
N ALA A 74 7.17 16.71 3.74
CA ALA A 74 7.83 15.92 2.70
C ALA A 74 6.97 14.70 2.40
N SER A 75 6.34 14.67 1.24
CA SER A 75 5.54 13.53 0.78
C SER A 75 5.13 13.73 -0.68
N ALA A 76 5.14 12.66 -1.46
CA ALA A 76 4.61 12.64 -2.83
C ALA A 76 3.23 11.94 -2.93
N GLY A 77 2.62 11.54 -1.81
CA GLY A 77 1.39 10.75 -1.78
C GLY A 77 0.29 11.35 -0.91
N ASN A 78 -0.43 10.46 -0.25
CA ASN A 78 -1.64 10.78 0.53
C ASN A 78 -1.45 11.86 1.60
N HIS A 79 -0.30 11.87 2.28
CA HIS A 79 -0.02 12.90 3.30
C HIS A 79 0.08 14.29 2.67
N ALA A 80 0.79 14.42 1.54
CA ALA A 80 0.89 15.68 0.81
C ALA A 80 -0.48 16.21 0.40
N GLN A 81 -1.38 15.33 -0.07
CA GLN A 81 -2.74 15.70 -0.44
C GLN A 81 -3.57 16.13 0.78
N GLY A 82 -3.41 15.45 1.91
CA GLY A 82 -4.07 15.82 3.16
C GLY A 82 -3.62 17.18 3.69
N VAL A 83 -2.31 17.45 3.67
CA VAL A 83 -1.75 18.77 4.04
C VAL A 83 -2.21 19.84 3.06
N ALA A 84 -2.15 19.57 1.75
CA ALA A 84 -2.54 20.50 0.71
C ALA A 84 -4.02 20.92 0.83
N TYR A 85 -4.91 19.95 0.95
CA TYR A 85 -6.33 20.21 1.18
C TYR A 85 -6.57 21.05 2.43
N THR A 86 -5.95 20.67 3.55
CA THR A 86 -6.10 21.38 4.82
C THR A 86 -5.63 22.83 4.73
N CYS A 87 -4.47 23.05 4.13
CA CYS A 87 -3.91 24.38 3.99
C CYS A 87 -4.73 25.29 3.07
N ASN A 88 -5.31 24.71 2.01
CA ASN A 88 -6.25 25.45 1.16
C ASN A 88 -7.54 25.82 1.91
N GLU A 89 -8.14 24.88 2.68
CA GLU A 89 -9.33 25.17 3.47
C GLU A 89 -9.10 26.22 4.56
N MET A 90 -7.97 26.13 5.26
CA MET A 90 -7.62 27.03 6.37
C MET A 90 -6.91 28.32 5.91
N LYS A 91 -6.61 28.45 4.61
CA LYS A 91 -5.87 29.59 4.03
C LYS A 91 -4.47 29.78 4.67
N ILE A 92 -3.76 28.67 4.88
CA ILE A 92 -2.44 28.62 5.49
C ILE A 92 -1.39 28.35 4.39
N PRO A 93 -0.29 29.13 4.30
CA PRO A 93 0.77 28.85 3.36
C PRO A 93 1.44 27.50 3.65
N ALA A 94 1.60 26.65 2.63
CA ALA A 94 2.30 25.38 2.76
C ALA A 94 3.39 25.20 1.71
N THR A 95 4.51 24.60 2.11
CA THR A 95 5.55 24.17 1.18
C THR A 95 5.68 22.65 1.25
N ILE A 96 5.43 21.97 0.12
CA ILE A 96 5.44 20.53 0.03
C ILE A 96 6.64 20.10 -0.80
N PHE A 97 7.54 19.32 -0.19
CA PHE A 97 8.73 18.78 -0.82
C PHE A 97 8.45 17.39 -1.38
N MET A 98 8.87 17.17 -2.61
CA MET A 98 8.75 15.89 -3.33
C MET A 98 10.05 15.60 -4.07
N PRO A 99 10.40 14.31 -4.29
CA PRO A 99 11.47 13.96 -5.22
C PRO A 99 11.22 14.47 -6.64
N ILE A 100 12.27 14.78 -7.38
CA ILE A 100 12.16 15.19 -8.79
C ILE A 100 11.57 14.07 -9.68
N THR A 101 11.68 12.83 -9.23
CA THR A 101 11.14 11.63 -9.89
C THR A 101 9.64 11.43 -9.66
N THR A 102 8.98 12.32 -8.90
CA THR A 102 7.54 12.17 -8.59
C THR A 102 6.69 12.25 -9.86
N PRO A 103 5.78 11.28 -10.09
CA PRO A 103 4.90 11.29 -11.24
C PRO A 103 4.03 12.56 -11.32
N GLN A 104 3.82 13.07 -12.54
CA GLN A 104 3.03 14.28 -12.78
C GLN A 104 1.61 14.18 -12.26
N GLN A 105 1.01 12.97 -12.27
CA GLN A 105 -0.31 12.73 -11.69
C GLN A 105 -0.34 13.08 -10.19
N LYS A 106 0.65 12.62 -9.40
CA LYS A 106 0.74 12.92 -7.97
C LYS A 106 0.96 14.40 -7.70
N ILE A 107 1.83 15.05 -8.49
CA ILE A 107 2.04 16.52 -8.43
C ILE A 107 0.74 17.26 -8.74
N GLY A 108 0.04 16.83 -9.80
CA GLY A 108 -1.24 17.40 -10.20
C GLY A 108 -2.32 17.30 -9.11
N GLN A 109 -2.40 16.17 -8.40
CA GLN A 109 -3.34 15.99 -7.30
C GLN A 109 -3.06 16.95 -6.13
N VAL A 110 -1.80 17.14 -5.76
CA VAL A 110 -1.43 18.06 -4.68
C VAL A 110 -1.75 19.52 -5.07
N ARG A 111 -1.50 19.90 -6.33
CA ARG A 111 -1.91 21.22 -6.85
C ARG A 111 -3.43 21.40 -6.82
N PHE A 112 -4.16 20.37 -7.25
CA PHE A 112 -5.62 20.40 -7.25
C PHE A 112 -6.21 20.63 -5.87
N PHE A 113 -5.70 19.95 -4.84
CA PHE A 113 -6.19 20.13 -3.47
C PHE A 113 -5.65 21.40 -2.81
N GLY A 114 -4.44 21.82 -3.14
CA GLY A 114 -3.74 22.93 -2.46
C GLY A 114 -4.10 24.32 -2.98
N GLY A 115 -4.59 24.42 -4.20
CA GLY A 115 -4.90 25.72 -4.82
C GLY A 115 -3.73 26.70 -4.73
N ASP A 116 -4.02 27.95 -4.40
CA ASP A 116 -3.03 29.04 -4.31
C ASP A 116 -2.21 29.01 -3.02
N PHE A 117 -2.56 28.19 -2.04
CA PHE A 117 -1.91 28.15 -0.73
C PHE A 117 -0.72 27.18 -0.65
N VAL A 118 -0.48 26.41 -1.71
CA VAL A 118 0.56 25.37 -1.72
C VAL A 118 1.63 25.64 -2.74
N THR A 119 2.88 25.69 -2.28
CA THR A 119 4.07 25.70 -3.11
C THR A 119 4.69 24.30 -3.11
N ILE A 120 4.89 23.71 -4.29
CA ILE A 120 5.57 22.41 -4.45
C ILE A 120 7.03 22.67 -4.81
N LYS A 121 7.93 22.04 -4.06
CA LYS A 121 9.39 22.04 -4.33
C LYS A 121 9.83 20.63 -4.69
N LEU A 122 10.30 20.44 -5.93
CA LEU A 122 10.88 19.18 -6.40
C LEU A 122 12.38 19.20 -6.10
N VAL A 123 12.84 18.34 -5.17
CA VAL A 123 14.23 18.34 -4.67
C VAL A 123 14.71 16.92 -4.41
N GLY A 124 15.90 16.60 -4.92
CA GLY A 124 16.54 15.29 -4.76
C GLY A 124 15.88 14.17 -5.55
N ASP A 125 16.60 13.06 -5.72
CA ASP A 125 16.13 11.90 -6.48
C ASP A 125 15.39 10.88 -5.61
N THR A 126 15.50 11.01 -4.28
CA THR A 126 14.92 10.08 -3.30
C THR A 126 14.03 10.80 -2.30
N PHE A 127 13.16 10.03 -1.66
CA PHE A 127 12.35 10.53 -0.54
C PHE A 127 13.21 11.09 0.60
N ASP A 128 14.30 10.39 0.98
CA ASP A 128 15.19 10.82 2.07
C ASP A 128 15.86 12.17 1.75
N ALA A 129 16.29 12.38 0.51
CA ALA A 129 16.88 13.66 0.08
C ALA A 129 15.85 14.80 0.13
N SER A 130 14.63 14.55 -0.32
CA SER A 130 13.53 15.50 -0.28
C SER A 130 13.10 15.82 1.16
N ALA A 131 13.02 14.81 2.03
CA ALA A 131 12.70 14.98 3.44
C ALA A 131 13.76 15.79 4.19
N LYS A 132 15.03 15.54 3.90
CA LYS A 132 16.13 16.32 4.46
C LYS A 132 16.04 17.80 4.05
N ALA A 133 15.83 18.09 2.78
CA ALA A 133 15.65 19.45 2.30
C ALA A 133 14.43 20.16 2.93
N ALA A 134 13.34 19.40 3.15
CA ALA A 134 12.16 19.92 3.85
C ALA A 134 12.46 20.29 5.31
N GLN A 135 13.23 19.47 6.03
CA GLN A 135 13.64 19.74 7.41
C GLN A 135 14.57 20.97 7.50
N GLU A 136 15.55 21.08 6.61
CA GLU A 136 16.45 22.24 6.53
C GLU A 136 15.65 23.53 6.25
N PHE A 137 14.69 23.48 5.33
CA PHE A 137 13.80 24.59 5.00
C PHE A 137 12.89 24.96 6.18
N THR A 138 12.39 23.97 6.91
CA THR A 138 11.58 24.18 8.12
C THR A 138 12.32 25.03 9.15
N VAL A 139 13.59 24.73 9.39
CA VAL A 139 14.43 25.44 10.34
C VAL A 139 14.78 26.85 9.83
N SER A 140 15.23 26.98 8.57
CA SER A 140 15.66 28.25 8.00
C SER A 140 14.53 29.27 7.89
N GLU A 141 13.31 28.83 7.61
CA GLU A 141 12.14 29.68 7.46
C GLU A 141 11.28 29.77 8.74
N ASN A 142 11.73 29.15 9.82
CA ASN A 142 10.99 29.07 11.10
C ASN A 142 9.53 28.63 10.92
N ARG A 143 9.31 27.60 10.12
CA ARG A 143 7.98 27.00 9.83
C ARG A 143 7.75 25.76 10.66
N THR A 144 6.52 25.25 10.65
CA THR A 144 6.17 24.02 11.36
C THR A 144 6.18 22.83 10.38
N PHE A 145 6.91 21.77 10.70
CA PHE A 145 6.90 20.52 9.94
C PHE A 145 5.70 19.68 10.35
N ILE A 146 4.94 19.18 9.38
CA ILE A 146 3.81 18.26 9.61
C ILE A 146 4.26 16.85 9.26
N ASP A 147 4.50 16.06 10.31
CA ASP A 147 4.96 14.67 10.16
C ASP A 147 3.86 13.78 9.60
N PRO A 148 4.16 12.83 8.70
CA PRO A 148 3.16 11.95 8.11
C PRO A 148 2.56 10.90 9.06
N PHE A 149 3.17 10.60 10.22
CA PHE A 149 2.75 9.55 11.15
C PHE A 149 3.30 9.66 12.59
N ASP A 150 4.51 10.23 12.79
CA ASP A 150 5.18 10.23 14.12
C ASP A 150 4.89 11.51 14.93
N ASP A 151 3.64 11.89 14.97
CA ASP A 151 3.13 13.05 15.70
C ASP A 151 1.84 12.68 16.44
N ALA A 152 1.71 13.11 17.70
CA ALA A 152 0.57 12.75 18.54
C ALA A 152 -0.78 13.29 18.03
N HIS A 153 -0.78 14.48 17.43
CA HIS A 153 -2.00 15.06 16.86
C HIS A 153 -2.36 14.33 15.54
N VAL A 154 -1.36 13.99 14.72
CA VAL A 154 -1.58 13.19 13.51
C VAL A 154 -2.19 11.84 13.90
N GLN A 155 -1.62 11.13 14.88
CA GLN A 155 -2.16 9.85 15.36
C GLN A 155 -3.57 9.98 15.94
N ALA A 156 -3.85 11.04 16.70
CA ALA A 156 -5.20 11.30 17.23
C ALA A 156 -6.22 11.51 16.11
N GLY A 157 -5.85 12.26 15.07
CA GLY A 157 -6.69 12.43 13.89
C GLY A 157 -6.97 11.11 13.16
N GLN A 158 -5.94 10.28 12.96
CA GLN A 158 -6.07 8.96 12.31
C GLN A 158 -6.93 8.00 13.14
N GLY A 159 -6.86 8.06 14.47
CA GLY A 159 -7.65 7.25 15.37
C GLY A 159 -9.16 7.49 15.26
N THR A 160 -9.59 8.62 14.69
CA THR A 160 -11.01 8.89 14.46
C THR A 160 -11.67 7.92 13.48
N VAL A 161 -10.89 7.17 12.70
CA VAL A 161 -11.39 6.04 11.89
C VAL A 161 -12.01 4.99 12.81
N ALA A 162 -11.33 4.62 13.90
CA ALA A 162 -11.85 3.65 14.87
C ALA A 162 -13.05 4.20 15.65
N TYR A 163 -13.04 5.49 15.97
CA TYR A 163 -14.20 6.14 16.59
C TYR A 163 -15.45 5.95 15.71
N GLU A 164 -15.36 6.24 14.41
CA GLU A 164 -16.47 6.07 13.47
C GLU A 164 -16.88 4.60 13.32
N ILE A 165 -15.93 3.65 13.23
CA ILE A 165 -16.21 2.21 13.15
C ILE A 165 -17.05 1.78 14.37
N LEU A 166 -16.63 2.13 15.59
CA LEU A 166 -17.35 1.70 16.80
C LEU A 166 -18.68 2.43 17.00
N GLU A 167 -18.79 3.69 16.58
CA GLU A 167 -20.08 4.41 16.61
C GLU A 167 -21.09 3.81 15.65
N GLU A 168 -20.66 3.44 14.44
CA GLU A 168 -21.52 2.78 13.45
C GLU A 168 -21.89 1.37 13.91
N ALA A 169 -20.93 0.62 14.43
CA ALA A 169 -21.14 -0.72 14.98
C ALA A 169 -22.21 -0.71 16.10
N ARG A 170 -22.17 0.27 16.99
CA ARG A 170 -23.20 0.41 18.04
C ARG A 170 -24.59 0.70 17.48
N LYS A 171 -24.70 1.54 16.44
CA LYS A 171 -25.99 1.87 15.81
C LYS A 171 -26.61 0.67 15.10
N GLU A 172 -25.76 -0.11 14.40
CA GLU A 172 -26.18 -1.26 13.61
C GLU A 172 -26.17 -2.58 14.39
N SER A 173 -25.81 -2.54 15.69
CA SER A 173 -25.67 -3.73 16.56
C SER A 173 -24.70 -4.76 15.96
N ILE A 174 -23.53 -4.29 15.51
CA ILE A 174 -22.44 -5.12 14.98
C ILE A 174 -21.42 -5.34 16.10
N ASP A 175 -21.13 -6.60 16.40
CA ASP A 175 -20.08 -7.00 17.34
C ASP A 175 -18.86 -7.47 16.54
N PHE A 176 -17.81 -6.67 16.52
CA PHE A 176 -16.55 -7.01 15.84
C PHE A 176 -15.67 -7.90 16.70
N ASP A 177 -15.10 -8.95 16.10
CA ASP A 177 -14.05 -9.77 16.69
C ASP A 177 -12.67 -9.18 16.41
N ALA A 178 -12.48 -8.59 15.19
CA ALA A 178 -11.20 -8.04 14.78
C ALA A 178 -11.33 -6.84 13.83
N VAL A 179 -10.31 -5.97 13.88
CA VAL A 179 -10.12 -4.87 12.91
C VAL A 179 -8.74 -5.01 12.27
N LEU A 180 -8.71 -5.13 10.93
CA LEU A 180 -7.49 -5.26 10.13
C LEU A 180 -7.04 -3.89 9.63
N VAL A 181 -5.80 -3.51 9.96
CA VAL A 181 -5.29 -2.15 9.75
C VAL A 181 -4.00 -2.18 8.92
N PRO A 182 -3.93 -1.55 7.74
CA PRO A 182 -2.70 -1.42 6.98
C PRO A 182 -1.64 -0.61 7.75
N VAL A 183 -0.39 -1.09 7.75
CA VAL A 183 0.71 -0.54 8.53
C VAL A 183 1.89 -0.17 7.63
N GLY A 184 2.21 1.14 7.58
CA GLY A 184 3.47 1.66 7.09
C GLY A 184 4.24 2.30 8.24
N GLY A 185 4.30 3.64 8.33
CA GLY A 185 4.93 4.36 9.44
C GLY A 185 4.24 4.21 10.79
N GLY A 186 3.04 3.63 10.84
CA GLY A 186 2.33 3.26 12.05
C GLY A 186 1.27 4.28 12.54
N GLY A 187 1.09 5.42 11.88
CA GLY A 187 0.18 6.47 12.37
C GLY A 187 -1.29 6.04 12.45
N LEU A 188 -1.78 5.26 11.46
CA LEU A 188 -3.15 4.76 11.47
C LEU A 188 -3.36 3.72 12.56
N ILE A 189 -2.49 2.69 12.60
CA ILE A 189 -2.64 1.61 13.58
C ILE A 189 -2.44 2.11 15.02
N ALA A 190 -1.54 3.06 15.26
CA ALA A 190 -1.36 3.69 16.56
C ALA A 190 -2.65 4.34 17.05
N GLY A 191 -3.29 5.16 16.20
CA GLY A 191 -4.56 5.81 16.54
C GLY A 191 -5.71 4.80 16.71
N VAL A 192 -5.89 3.90 15.74
CA VAL A 192 -6.95 2.90 15.74
C VAL A 192 -6.83 1.97 16.95
N SER A 193 -5.64 1.42 17.20
CA SER A 193 -5.45 0.47 18.30
C SER A 193 -5.62 1.12 19.68
N THR A 194 -5.13 2.35 19.85
CA THR A 194 -5.33 3.10 21.10
C THR A 194 -6.83 3.27 21.39
N TYR A 195 -7.61 3.72 20.39
CA TYR A 195 -9.04 3.94 20.62
C TYR A 195 -9.78 2.64 20.92
N ILE A 196 -9.55 1.60 20.11
CA ILE A 196 -10.22 0.31 20.27
C ILE A 196 -9.87 -0.31 21.65
N LYS A 197 -8.59 -0.37 22.00
CA LYS A 197 -8.17 -1.05 23.23
C LYS A 197 -8.57 -0.32 24.51
N GLU A 198 -8.74 1.00 24.47
CA GLU A 198 -9.25 1.76 25.61
C GLU A 198 -10.78 1.76 25.73
N THR A 199 -11.52 1.45 24.66
CA THR A 199 -13.01 1.54 24.66
C THR A 199 -13.71 0.20 24.45
N SER A 200 -13.10 -0.74 23.79
CA SER A 200 -13.61 -2.08 23.43
C SER A 200 -12.45 -3.08 23.39
N PRO A 201 -11.82 -3.38 24.54
CA PRO A 201 -10.57 -4.15 24.62
C PRO A 201 -10.68 -5.59 24.11
N GLU A 202 -11.89 -6.12 24.01
CA GLU A 202 -12.21 -7.45 23.45
C GLU A 202 -11.95 -7.54 21.96
N ILE A 203 -12.04 -6.44 21.20
CA ILE A 203 -11.79 -6.42 19.77
C ILE A 203 -10.29 -6.53 19.51
N GLU A 204 -9.87 -7.52 18.71
CA GLU A 204 -8.47 -7.63 18.30
C GLU A 204 -8.14 -6.63 17.21
N VAL A 205 -6.99 -5.96 17.32
CA VAL A 205 -6.44 -5.12 16.26
C VAL A 205 -5.26 -5.85 15.63
N ILE A 206 -5.37 -6.18 14.35
CA ILE A 206 -4.35 -6.88 13.58
C ILE A 206 -3.71 -5.91 12.60
N GLY A 207 -2.40 -5.72 12.72
CA GLY A 207 -1.65 -4.91 11.77
C GLY A 207 -1.26 -5.72 10.54
N VAL A 208 -1.39 -5.10 9.37
CA VAL A 208 -1.10 -5.72 8.07
C VAL A 208 0.00 -4.95 7.37
N GLU A 209 1.11 -5.60 7.07
CA GLU A 209 2.25 -5.05 6.35
C GLU A 209 2.43 -5.77 5.00
N ALA A 210 2.93 -5.08 3.98
CA ALA A 210 3.42 -5.72 2.76
C ALA A 210 4.72 -6.48 3.07
N ASN A 211 4.91 -7.67 2.52
CA ASN A 211 6.06 -8.53 2.82
C ASN A 211 7.40 -7.86 2.52
N GLY A 212 7.47 -7.05 1.46
CA GLY A 212 8.67 -6.30 1.09
C GLY A 212 8.97 -5.08 1.96
N ALA A 213 8.12 -4.73 2.96
CA ALA A 213 8.31 -3.53 3.78
C ALA A 213 7.79 -3.72 5.23
N ARG A 214 8.18 -4.79 5.90
CA ARG A 214 7.73 -5.14 7.28
C ARG A 214 8.47 -4.38 8.37
N SER A 215 8.41 -3.06 8.33
CA SER A 215 9.17 -2.19 9.25
C SER A 215 8.65 -2.20 10.70
N MET A 216 7.34 -2.36 10.92
CA MET A 216 6.77 -2.47 12.26
C MET A 216 7.09 -3.83 12.89
N LYS A 217 7.03 -4.91 12.12
CA LYS A 217 7.46 -6.25 12.59
C LYS A 217 8.95 -6.24 12.97
N ALA A 218 9.79 -5.66 12.12
CA ALA A 218 11.21 -5.52 12.42
C ALA A 218 11.48 -4.70 13.70
N ALA A 219 10.69 -3.62 13.92
CA ALA A 219 10.75 -2.84 15.13
C ALA A 219 10.32 -3.66 16.38
N PHE A 220 9.28 -4.50 16.24
CA PHE A 220 8.83 -5.40 17.32
C PHE A 220 9.92 -6.41 17.70
N ASP A 221 10.57 -6.99 16.70
CA ASP A 221 11.63 -7.98 16.91
C ASP A 221 12.90 -7.36 17.52
N ALA A 222 13.22 -6.12 17.15
CA ALA A 222 14.38 -5.39 17.65
C ALA A 222 14.14 -4.69 18.99
N GLY A 223 12.89 -4.57 19.45
CA GLY A 223 12.53 -3.82 20.66
C GLY A 223 12.55 -2.30 20.48
N GLY A 224 12.52 -1.79 19.26
CA GLY A 224 12.47 -0.36 18.90
C GLY A 224 12.56 -0.11 17.40
N PRO A 225 12.30 1.12 16.93
CA PRO A 225 12.35 1.45 15.52
C PRO A 225 13.72 1.21 14.88
N VAL A 226 13.77 0.34 13.88
CA VAL A 226 14.98 0.04 13.08
C VAL A 226 14.75 0.43 11.62
N LYS A 227 15.81 0.79 10.91
CA LYS A 227 15.77 1.09 9.48
C LYS A 227 16.06 -0.20 8.69
N LEU A 228 15.09 -0.62 7.86
CA LEU A 228 15.29 -1.70 6.90
C LEU A 228 16.32 -1.28 5.84
N LYS A 229 17.16 -2.22 5.41
CA LYS A 229 18.19 -1.95 4.39
C LYS A 229 17.56 -1.68 3.02
N GLU A 230 16.64 -2.54 2.64
CA GLU A 230 15.91 -2.50 1.37
C GLU A 230 14.44 -2.74 1.63
N ILE A 231 13.58 -2.18 0.79
CA ILE A 231 12.13 -2.38 0.81
C ILE A 231 11.60 -2.45 -0.62
N ASP A 232 10.58 -3.27 -0.86
CA ASP A 232 9.75 -3.14 -2.06
C ASP A 232 8.83 -1.92 -1.90
N LYS A 233 8.81 -1.06 -2.92
CA LYS A 233 8.03 0.18 -2.94
C LYS A 233 6.68 0.01 -3.63
N PHE A 234 6.29 -1.20 -3.97
CA PHE A 234 5.03 -1.47 -4.68
C PHE A 234 3.82 -0.90 -3.93
N ALA A 235 3.67 -1.23 -2.65
CA ALA A 235 2.62 -0.70 -1.79
C ALA A 235 3.04 0.66 -1.18
N ASP A 236 3.27 1.67 -2.02
CA ASP A 236 3.94 2.94 -1.70
C ASP A 236 3.33 3.69 -0.50
N GLY A 237 2.01 3.58 -0.27
CA GLY A 237 1.33 4.16 0.91
C GLY A 237 1.73 3.54 2.26
N ILE A 238 2.27 2.31 2.26
CA ILE A 238 2.76 1.59 3.45
C ILE A 238 4.23 1.14 3.34
N ALA A 239 4.90 1.40 2.22
CA ALA A 239 6.32 1.06 2.03
C ALA A 239 7.24 2.06 2.74
N VAL A 240 7.45 1.86 4.04
CA VAL A 240 8.24 2.74 4.91
C VAL A 240 9.44 1.97 5.46
N GLN A 241 10.65 2.54 5.34
CA GLN A 241 11.88 1.89 5.81
C GLN A 241 12.00 1.85 7.35
N LYS A 242 11.39 2.82 8.03
CA LYS A 242 11.47 2.94 9.49
C LYS A 242 10.17 3.51 10.04
N VAL A 243 9.60 2.85 11.04
CA VAL A 243 8.44 3.35 11.78
C VAL A 243 8.82 4.51 12.70
N GLY A 244 7.85 5.29 13.12
CA GLY A 244 8.04 6.34 14.12
C GLY A 244 8.27 5.79 15.52
N GLN A 245 8.86 6.60 16.39
CA GLN A 245 9.04 6.22 17.80
C GLN A 245 7.69 6.18 18.53
N LEU A 246 6.90 7.24 18.41
CA LEU A 246 5.59 7.33 19.06
C LEU A 246 4.62 6.29 18.50
N THR A 247 4.66 6.04 17.17
CA THR A 247 3.81 5.04 16.54
C THR A 247 4.18 3.63 16.96
N TYR A 248 5.47 3.32 17.10
CA TYR A 248 5.97 2.04 17.62
C TYR A 248 5.47 1.82 19.06
N GLU A 249 5.67 2.80 19.95
CA GLU A 249 5.28 2.69 21.37
C GLU A 249 3.77 2.41 21.52
N ALA A 250 2.93 3.19 20.84
CA ALA A 250 1.48 3.00 20.87
C ALA A 250 1.07 1.64 20.29
N THR A 251 1.64 1.25 19.14
CA THR A 251 1.33 -0.02 18.48
C THR A 251 1.78 -1.20 19.34
N ARG A 252 3.00 -1.14 19.89
CA ARG A 252 3.54 -2.21 20.76
C ARG A 252 2.70 -2.44 22.01
N GLN A 253 2.10 -1.38 22.54
CA GLN A 253 1.25 -1.47 23.73
C GLN A 253 -0.07 -2.18 23.45
N HIS A 254 -0.64 -2.01 22.26
CA HIS A 254 -2.03 -2.36 21.96
C HIS A 254 -2.20 -3.48 20.94
N VAL A 255 -1.20 -3.75 20.13
CA VAL A 255 -1.25 -4.73 19.03
C VAL A 255 -0.33 -5.90 19.34
N GLN A 256 -0.88 -7.12 19.22
CA GLN A 256 -0.12 -8.35 19.43
C GLN A 256 0.19 -9.05 18.12
N THR A 257 -0.69 -8.93 17.13
CA THR A 257 -0.63 -9.64 15.86
C THR A 257 -0.28 -8.70 14.72
N LEU A 258 0.84 -8.99 14.03
CA LEU A 258 1.26 -8.35 12.78
C LEU A 258 1.41 -9.42 11.71
N VAL A 259 0.68 -9.30 10.61
CA VAL A 259 0.74 -10.22 9.48
C VAL A 259 1.40 -9.56 8.28
N GLY A 260 2.12 -10.36 7.49
CA GLY A 260 2.67 -9.94 6.22
C GLY A 260 1.82 -10.45 5.07
N VAL A 261 1.66 -9.65 4.03
CA VAL A 261 0.91 -9.99 2.81
C VAL A 261 1.83 -9.83 1.60
N ASP A 262 1.79 -10.80 0.70
CA ASP A 262 2.55 -10.77 -0.55
C ASP A 262 2.01 -9.66 -1.49
N GLU A 263 2.90 -8.97 -2.18
CA GLU A 263 2.56 -7.89 -3.12
C GLU A 263 1.74 -8.38 -4.31
N GLY A 264 1.93 -9.63 -4.71
CA GLY A 264 1.12 -10.28 -5.73
C GLY A 264 -0.32 -10.50 -5.27
N LEU A 265 -0.51 -10.96 -4.02
CA LEU A 265 -1.84 -11.11 -3.41
C LEU A 265 -2.53 -9.74 -3.21
N ILE A 266 -1.77 -8.70 -2.85
CA ILE A 266 -2.31 -7.32 -2.82
C ILE A 266 -2.79 -6.91 -4.22
N SER A 267 -2.04 -7.24 -5.26
CA SER A 267 -2.37 -6.93 -6.65
C SER A 267 -3.63 -7.68 -7.12
N GLU A 268 -3.72 -8.98 -6.86
CA GLU A 268 -4.92 -9.79 -7.13
C GLU A 268 -6.15 -9.19 -6.44
N THR A 269 -6.02 -8.89 -5.13
CA THR A 269 -7.09 -8.28 -4.34
C THR A 269 -7.53 -6.94 -4.91
N LEU A 270 -6.60 -6.12 -5.36
CA LEU A 270 -6.89 -4.82 -5.95
C LEU A 270 -7.68 -4.94 -7.26
N ILE A 271 -7.30 -5.90 -8.12
CA ILE A 271 -8.01 -6.21 -9.35
C ILE A 271 -9.42 -6.74 -9.04
N ASP A 272 -9.55 -7.61 -8.05
CA ASP A 272 -10.84 -8.16 -7.61
C ASP A 272 -11.78 -7.06 -7.07
N LEU A 273 -11.28 -6.17 -6.24
CA LEU A 273 -12.04 -5.02 -5.74
C LEU A 273 -12.56 -4.14 -6.89
N TYR A 274 -11.71 -3.87 -7.87
CA TYR A 274 -12.09 -3.07 -9.03
C TYR A 274 -13.08 -3.80 -9.93
N SER A 275 -12.77 -5.04 -10.36
CA SER A 275 -13.53 -5.75 -11.38
C SER A 275 -14.84 -6.34 -10.87
N LYS A 276 -14.87 -6.81 -9.61
CA LYS A 276 -16.06 -7.49 -9.04
C LYS A 276 -16.94 -6.55 -8.23
N GLN A 277 -16.38 -5.48 -7.65
CA GLN A 277 -17.12 -4.64 -6.71
C GLN A 277 -17.13 -3.15 -7.08
N GLY A 278 -16.40 -2.74 -8.12
CA GLY A 278 -16.30 -1.33 -8.52
C GLY A 278 -15.60 -0.44 -7.48
N ILE A 279 -14.79 -1.04 -6.60
CA ILE A 279 -14.06 -0.32 -5.56
C ILE A 279 -12.66 0.03 -6.09
N VAL A 280 -12.36 1.33 -6.13
CA VAL A 280 -11.02 1.82 -6.45
C VAL A 280 -10.22 1.95 -5.17
N ALA A 281 -9.23 1.08 -5.00
CA ALA A 281 -8.25 1.14 -3.92
C ALA A 281 -6.83 1.35 -4.49
N GLU A 282 -5.91 1.84 -3.67
CA GLU A 282 -4.48 1.79 -3.94
C GLU A 282 -3.88 0.52 -3.30
N PRO A 283 -2.66 0.07 -3.65
CA PRO A 283 -2.06 -1.14 -3.05
C PRO A 283 -2.07 -1.14 -1.52
N ALA A 284 -1.72 -0.02 -0.89
CA ALA A 284 -1.81 0.15 0.56
C ALA A 284 -3.24 0.00 1.10
N GLY A 285 -4.24 0.45 0.33
CA GLY A 285 -5.65 0.36 0.69
C GLY A 285 -6.22 -1.06 0.58
N ALA A 286 -5.68 -1.88 -0.32
CA ALA A 286 -6.09 -3.27 -0.51
C ALA A 286 -5.44 -4.24 0.48
N ALA A 287 -4.34 -3.85 1.15
CA ALA A 287 -3.55 -4.74 2.00
C ALA A 287 -4.36 -5.40 3.13
N SER A 288 -5.26 -4.66 3.80
CA SER A 288 -6.11 -5.23 4.86
C SER A 288 -7.06 -6.30 4.33
N ILE A 289 -7.57 -6.14 3.11
CA ILE A 289 -8.46 -7.11 2.46
C ILE A 289 -7.65 -8.32 1.98
N ALA A 290 -6.48 -8.10 1.40
CA ALA A 290 -5.58 -9.17 0.99
C ALA A 290 -5.18 -10.07 2.17
N SER A 291 -5.08 -9.50 3.40
CA SER A 291 -4.78 -10.29 4.60
C SER A 291 -5.88 -11.28 5.00
N LEU A 292 -7.10 -11.17 4.48
CA LEU A 292 -8.17 -12.14 4.70
C LEU A 292 -7.78 -13.54 4.21
N GLU A 293 -7.01 -13.63 3.09
CA GLU A 293 -6.51 -14.90 2.58
C GLU A 293 -5.50 -15.54 3.56
N VAL A 294 -4.57 -14.73 4.09
CA VAL A 294 -3.58 -15.17 5.08
C VAL A 294 -4.25 -15.59 6.40
N LEU A 295 -5.35 -14.95 6.75
CA LEU A 295 -6.08 -15.15 7.99
C LEU A 295 -7.32 -16.04 7.83
N ALA A 296 -7.53 -16.70 6.68
CA ALA A 296 -8.78 -17.36 6.33
C ALA A 296 -9.31 -18.31 7.43
N GLU A 297 -8.45 -19.18 7.95
CA GLU A 297 -8.83 -20.10 9.04
C GLU A 297 -9.10 -19.38 10.37
N TYR A 298 -8.37 -18.29 10.64
CA TYR A 298 -8.55 -17.50 11.86
C TYR A 298 -9.86 -16.73 11.89
N ILE A 299 -10.29 -16.16 10.75
CA ILE A 299 -11.47 -15.29 10.65
C ILE A 299 -12.78 -16.05 10.47
N LYS A 300 -12.74 -17.33 10.16
CA LYS A 300 -13.91 -18.17 9.86
C LYS A 300 -14.95 -18.08 10.99
N GLY A 301 -16.17 -17.69 10.63
CA GLY A 301 -17.28 -17.49 11.58
C GLY A 301 -17.22 -16.19 12.38
N LYS A 302 -16.18 -15.36 12.22
CA LYS A 302 -16.02 -14.09 12.94
C LYS A 302 -16.59 -12.91 12.16
N THR A 303 -16.76 -11.79 12.88
CA THR A 303 -17.10 -10.49 12.32
C THR A 303 -15.85 -9.62 12.28
N VAL A 304 -15.42 -9.24 11.08
CA VAL A 304 -14.13 -8.57 10.84
C VAL A 304 -14.32 -7.27 10.06
N CYS A 305 -13.67 -6.20 10.52
CA CYS A 305 -13.60 -4.94 9.79
C CYS A 305 -12.25 -4.79 9.09
N CYS A 306 -12.24 -4.56 7.77
CA CYS A 306 -11.06 -4.21 6.99
C CYS A 306 -11.07 -2.72 6.67
N ILE A 307 -9.96 -2.01 6.94
CA ILE A 307 -9.84 -0.59 6.61
C ILE A 307 -9.22 -0.46 5.21
N ILE A 308 -9.99 0.03 4.23
CA ILE A 308 -9.47 0.48 2.93
C ILE A 308 -8.87 1.86 3.13
N SER A 309 -7.57 1.93 3.39
CA SER A 309 -6.90 3.14 3.87
C SER A 309 -6.82 4.27 2.84
N GLY A 310 -6.87 3.94 1.54
CA GLY A 310 -6.85 4.92 0.45
C GLY A 310 -7.15 4.32 -0.91
N GLY A 311 -7.41 5.21 -1.88
CA GLY A 311 -7.73 4.89 -3.27
C GLY A 311 -7.01 5.78 -4.29
N ASN A 312 -5.90 6.41 -3.93
CA ASN A 312 -5.10 7.25 -4.83
C ASN A 312 -4.20 6.41 -5.76
N ASN A 313 -4.81 5.46 -6.43
CA ASN A 313 -4.10 4.60 -7.37
C ASN A 313 -3.70 5.35 -8.64
N ASP A 314 -2.52 4.99 -9.19
CA ASP A 314 -2.07 5.48 -10.49
C ASP A 314 -2.52 4.49 -11.57
N ILE A 315 -3.38 4.95 -12.48
CA ILE A 315 -3.90 4.11 -13.58
C ILE A 315 -2.78 3.55 -14.46
N ASN A 316 -1.66 4.26 -14.58
CA ASN A 316 -0.52 3.80 -15.36
C ASN A 316 0.21 2.60 -14.74
N ARG A 317 -0.07 2.28 -13.48
CA ARG A 317 0.47 1.11 -12.78
C ARG A 317 -0.41 -0.13 -12.88
N MET A 318 -1.60 -0.03 -13.50
CA MET A 318 -2.48 -1.18 -13.65
C MET A 318 -1.82 -2.38 -14.36
N PRO A 319 -1.00 -2.18 -15.43
CA PRO A 319 -0.27 -3.30 -16.05
C PRO A 319 0.74 -3.97 -15.10
N GLU A 320 1.42 -3.21 -14.23
CA GLU A 320 2.31 -3.76 -13.20
C GLU A 320 1.52 -4.61 -12.18
N MET A 321 0.33 -4.17 -11.80
CA MET A 321 -0.52 -4.88 -10.86
C MET A 321 -1.05 -6.19 -11.46
N GLU A 322 -1.50 -6.15 -12.72
CA GLU A 322 -1.93 -7.34 -13.45
C GLU A 322 -0.79 -8.35 -13.58
N GLU A 323 0.39 -7.86 -13.93
CA GLU A 323 1.60 -8.69 -14.04
C GLU A 323 1.94 -9.40 -12.72
N ARG A 324 1.96 -8.67 -11.61
CA ARG A 324 2.25 -9.22 -10.28
C ARG A 324 1.19 -10.24 -9.84
N ALA A 325 -0.09 -9.97 -10.11
CA ALA A 325 -1.17 -10.91 -9.82
C ALA A 325 -1.02 -12.21 -10.61
N LEU A 326 -0.81 -12.14 -11.92
CA LEU A 326 -0.64 -13.31 -12.77
C LEU A 326 0.58 -14.17 -12.38
N ILE A 327 1.67 -13.52 -11.96
CA ILE A 327 2.87 -14.22 -11.45
C ILE A 327 2.57 -14.91 -10.13
N TYR A 328 1.90 -14.20 -9.21
CA TYR A 328 1.51 -14.75 -7.90
C TYR A 328 0.57 -15.94 -8.04
N ASP A 329 -0.41 -15.87 -8.94
CA ASP A 329 -1.35 -16.95 -9.22
C ASP A 329 -0.70 -18.16 -9.92
N GLY A 330 0.56 -18.03 -10.36
CA GLY A 330 1.26 -19.07 -11.10
C GLY A 330 0.74 -19.25 -12.54
N ILE A 331 0.14 -18.22 -13.10
CA ILE A 331 -0.34 -18.15 -14.48
C ILE A 331 0.76 -17.67 -15.42
N LYS A 332 1.55 -16.66 -15.00
CA LYS A 332 2.57 -16.06 -15.84
C LYS A 332 3.98 -16.40 -15.41
N HIS A 333 4.77 -16.85 -16.38
CA HIS A 333 6.13 -17.32 -16.15
C HIS A 333 7.10 -16.72 -17.16
N TYR A 334 8.32 -16.43 -16.71
CA TYR A 334 9.40 -15.93 -17.53
C TYR A 334 10.60 -16.87 -17.52
N PHE A 335 11.16 -17.08 -18.70
CA PHE A 335 12.29 -17.98 -18.91
C PHE A 335 13.35 -17.35 -19.80
N VAL A 336 14.60 -17.68 -19.55
CA VAL A 336 15.67 -17.54 -20.53
C VAL A 336 15.97 -18.93 -21.07
N VAL A 337 15.79 -19.11 -22.37
CA VAL A 337 15.91 -20.42 -23.06
C VAL A 337 16.93 -20.32 -24.19
N ASN A 338 17.81 -21.29 -24.32
CA ASN A 338 18.77 -21.35 -25.41
C ASN A 338 18.15 -21.93 -26.68
N PHE A 339 17.82 -21.07 -27.63
CA PHE A 339 17.24 -21.47 -28.91
C PHE A 339 18.28 -21.89 -29.90
N PRO A 340 18.06 -22.99 -30.66
CA PRO A 340 18.86 -23.31 -31.84
C PRO A 340 18.80 -22.17 -32.88
N GLN A 341 19.95 -21.73 -33.36
CA GLN A 341 20.05 -20.60 -34.30
C GLN A 341 19.81 -21.05 -35.78
N ARG A 342 18.77 -21.83 -36.00
CA ARG A 342 18.39 -22.38 -37.31
C ARG A 342 16.91 -22.06 -37.66
N PRO A 343 16.55 -22.09 -38.96
CA PRO A 343 15.15 -21.97 -39.36
C PRO A 343 14.29 -23.06 -38.74
N GLY A 344 13.08 -22.67 -38.34
CA GLY A 344 12.07 -23.59 -37.75
C GLY A 344 12.13 -23.74 -36.23
N ALA A 345 13.19 -23.29 -35.53
CA ALA A 345 13.31 -23.45 -34.07
C ALA A 345 12.14 -22.87 -33.28
N LEU A 346 11.64 -21.69 -33.66
CA LEU A 346 10.45 -21.11 -33.03
C LEU A 346 9.19 -21.97 -33.26
N ARG A 347 9.03 -22.54 -34.47
CA ARG A 347 7.89 -23.42 -34.76
C ARG A 347 7.92 -24.68 -33.90
N GLU A 348 9.09 -25.28 -33.71
CA GLU A 348 9.27 -26.42 -32.80
C GLU A 348 8.90 -26.03 -31.39
N PHE A 349 9.41 -24.90 -30.90
CA PHE A 349 9.09 -24.42 -29.57
C PHE A 349 7.57 -24.26 -29.36
N VAL A 350 6.90 -23.59 -30.30
CA VAL A 350 5.44 -23.38 -30.22
C VAL A 350 4.68 -24.69 -30.25
N ASN A 351 5.08 -25.63 -31.12
CA ASN A 351 4.34 -26.92 -31.30
C ASN A 351 4.62 -27.90 -30.16
N ASP A 352 5.86 -27.94 -29.67
CA ASP A 352 6.32 -29.05 -28.81
C ASP A 352 6.35 -28.64 -27.33
N ILE A 353 6.44 -27.32 -27.00
CA ILE A 353 6.60 -26.83 -25.64
C ILE A 353 5.33 -26.19 -25.10
N LEU A 354 4.64 -25.35 -25.88
CA LEU A 354 3.41 -24.71 -25.43
C LEU A 354 2.25 -25.71 -25.35
N GLY A 355 1.38 -25.51 -24.38
CA GLY A 355 0.07 -26.14 -24.37
C GLY A 355 -0.86 -25.49 -25.40
N PRO A 356 -2.01 -26.14 -25.72
CA PRO A 356 -2.89 -25.69 -26.79
C PRO A 356 -3.53 -24.32 -26.57
N ASN A 357 -3.59 -23.88 -25.32
CA ASN A 357 -4.20 -22.61 -24.89
C ASN A 357 -3.21 -21.68 -24.18
N ASP A 358 -1.92 -22.02 -24.15
CA ASP A 358 -0.88 -21.15 -23.58
C ASP A 358 -0.58 -20.01 -24.55
N ASP A 359 -0.26 -18.83 -24.01
CA ASP A 359 0.08 -17.65 -24.81
C ASP A 359 1.52 -17.19 -24.56
N ILE A 360 2.18 -16.70 -25.62
CA ILE A 360 3.48 -16.03 -25.52
C ILE A 360 3.25 -14.54 -25.30
N THR A 361 3.47 -14.06 -24.10
CA THR A 361 3.29 -12.66 -23.73
C THR A 361 4.52 -11.80 -24.00
N ARG A 362 5.71 -12.44 -24.09
CA ARG A 362 6.97 -11.79 -24.41
C ARG A 362 7.89 -12.74 -25.16
N PHE A 363 8.55 -12.27 -26.22
CA PHE A 363 9.51 -13.08 -26.98
C PHE A 363 10.63 -12.17 -27.53
N GLU A 364 11.81 -12.28 -26.96
CA GLU A 364 12.98 -11.49 -27.37
C GLU A 364 14.06 -12.41 -27.92
N TYR A 365 14.15 -12.49 -29.24
CA TYR A 365 15.08 -13.32 -29.96
C TYR A 365 16.06 -12.47 -30.77
N ILE A 366 17.35 -12.62 -30.46
CA ILE A 366 18.43 -11.98 -31.22
C ILE A 366 19.28 -13.05 -31.89
N LYS A 367 19.18 -13.15 -33.21
CA LYS A 367 19.98 -14.10 -34.00
C LYS A 367 21.47 -13.73 -33.97
N ARG A 368 22.32 -14.67 -33.57
CA ARG A 368 23.77 -14.53 -33.54
C ARG A 368 24.38 -15.48 -34.57
N ALA A 369 24.99 -14.92 -35.61
CA ALA A 369 25.51 -15.69 -36.77
C ALA A 369 26.67 -16.65 -36.44
N SER A 370 27.34 -16.49 -35.30
CA SER A 370 28.54 -17.25 -34.93
C SER A 370 28.36 -18.36 -33.91
N LYS A 371 27.14 -18.63 -33.46
CA LYS A 371 26.84 -19.66 -32.44
C LYS A 371 25.71 -20.56 -32.88
N GLY A 372 25.76 -21.85 -32.51
CA GLY A 372 24.70 -22.82 -32.79
C GLY A 372 23.42 -22.59 -31.99
N THR A 373 23.52 -21.96 -30.80
CA THR A 373 22.41 -21.60 -29.93
C THR A 373 22.54 -20.16 -29.41
N GLY A 374 21.45 -19.54 -28.99
CA GLY A 374 21.45 -18.20 -28.37
C GLY A 374 20.30 -18.02 -27.38
N PRO A 375 20.48 -17.21 -26.32
CA PRO A 375 19.46 -16.98 -25.32
C PRO A 375 18.29 -16.20 -25.91
N VAL A 376 17.08 -16.59 -25.49
CA VAL A 376 15.82 -15.94 -25.82
C VAL A 376 15.06 -15.72 -24.51
N LEU A 377 14.61 -14.49 -24.27
CA LEU A 377 13.71 -14.19 -23.18
C LEU A 377 12.28 -14.48 -23.61
N ILE A 378 11.59 -15.31 -22.85
CA ILE A 378 10.20 -15.71 -23.14
C ILE A 378 9.34 -15.50 -21.90
N GLY A 379 8.21 -14.80 -22.08
CA GLY A 379 7.10 -14.78 -21.16
C GLY A 379 5.97 -15.68 -21.66
N ILE A 380 5.48 -16.57 -20.83
CA ILE A 380 4.40 -17.51 -21.13
C ILE A 380 3.28 -17.30 -20.13
N ALA A 381 2.06 -17.10 -20.62
CA ALA A 381 0.85 -17.15 -19.81
C ALA A 381 0.16 -18.52 -20.03
N LEU A 382 -0.04 -19.25 -18.94
CA LEU A 382 -0.77 -20.52 -18.94
C LEU A 382 -2.27 -20.26 -18.92
N ALA A 383 -3.04 -21.11 -19.58
CA ALA A 383 -4.50 -21.09 -19.46
C ALA A 383 -4.97 -21.61 -18.08
N ASP A 384 -4.23 -22.55 -17.50
CA ASP A 384 -4.45 -23.09 -16.15
C ASP A 384 -3.08 -23.30 -15.46
N LYS A 385 -2.93 -22.82 -14.22
CA LYS A 385 -1.72 -23.02 -13.43
C LYS A 385 -1.31 -24.48 -13.23
N HIS A 386 -2.28 -25.42 -13.28
CA HIS A 386 -1.99 -26.85 -13.19
C HIS A 386 -1.18 -27.38 -14.36
N ASP A 387 -1.16 -26.68 -15.50
CA ASP A 387 -0.36 -27.04 -16.68
C ASP A 387 1.13 -26.74 -16.53
N TYR A 388 1.51 -25.97 -15.49
CA TYR A 388 2.91 -25.56 -15.23
C TYR A 388 3.87 -26.76 -15.19
N ALA A 389 3.54 -27.82 -14.45
CA ALA A 389 4.41 -28.98 -14.37
C ALA A 389 4.58 -29.70 -15.74
N GLY A 390 3.57 -29.63 -16.61
CA GLY A 390 3.64 -30.08 -17.98
C GLY A 390 4.56 -29.23 -18.84
N LEU A 391 4.42 -27.92 -18.75
CA LEU A 391 5.29 -26.94 -19.43
C LEU A 391 6.77 -27.16 -19.06
N ILE A 392 7.08 -27.28 -17.77
CA ILE A 392 8.46 -27.45 -17.28
C ILE A 392 9.08 -28.73 -17.84
N ARG A 393 8.38 -29.88 -17.82
CA ARG A 393 8.92 -31.11 -18.41
C ARG A 393 9.22 -31.00 -19.88
N ARG A 394 8.40 -30.31 -20.68
CA ARG A 394 8.63 -30.06 -22.09
C ARG A 394 9.80 -29.09 -22.30
N MET A 395 9.90 -28.05 -21.45
CA MET A 395 11.00 -27.07 -21.46
C MET A 395 12.35 -27.73 -21.20
N GLU A 396 12.44 -28.60 -20.18
CA GLU A 396 13.64 -29.39 -19.88
C GLU A 396 14.08 -30.26 -21.04
N GLY A 397 13.13 -30.83 -21.80
CA GLY A 397 13.42 -31.60 -23.01
C GLY A 397 13.97 -30.75 -24.15
N PHE A 398 13.59 -29.49 -24.23
CA PHE A 398 14.04 -28.55 -25.27
C PHE A 398 15.40 -27.90 -24.94
N ASP A 399 15.54 -27.41 -23.73
CA ASP A 399 16.78 -26.81 -23.20
C ASP A 399 16.95 -27.17 -21.71
N PRO A 400 17.78 -28.19 -21.39
CA PRO A 400 18.02 -28.58 -19.99
C PRO A 400 18.68 -27.48 -19.12
N ALA A 401 19.20 -26.43 -19.76
CA ALA A 401 19.90 -25.32 -19.10
C ALA A 401 19.05 -24.02 -19.08
N TYR A 402 17.75 -24.12 -19.32
CA TYR A 402 16.87 -22.95 -19.21
C TYR A 402 16.92 -22.35 -17.80
N ILE A 403 16.66 -21.05 -17.72
CA ILE A 403 16.60 -20.33 -16.44
C ILE A 403 15.15 -19.88 -16.21
N ASN A 404 14.56 -20.31 -15.10
CA ASN A 404 13.30 -19.77 -14.64
C ASN A 404 13.56 -18.44 -13.90
N LEU A 405 12.96 -17.35 -14.38
CA LEU A 405 13.17 -16.01 -13.84
C LEU A 405 12.25 -15.71 -12.65
N ASN A 406 11.07 -16.33 -12.56
CA ASN A 406 10.14 -16.08 -11.45
C ASN A 406 10.74 -16.46 -10.08
N GLY A 407 11.68 -17.41 -10.05
CA GLY A 407 12.42 -17.78 -8.84
C GLY A 407 13.75 -17.03 -8.66
N ASN A 408 14.09 -16.08 -9.51
CA ASN A 408 15.36 -15.35 -9.50
C ASN A 408 15.14 -13.85 -9.63
N GLU A 409 14.87 -13.19 -8.50
CA GLU A 409 14.53 -11.77 -8.42
C GLU A 409 15.57 -10.87 -9.10
N THR A 410 16.88 -11.15 -8.94
CA THR A 410 17.94 -10.36 -9.55
C THR A 410 17.88 -10.40 -11.08
N LEU A 411 17.75 -11.58 -11.66
CA LEU A 411 17.65 -11.73 -13.12
C LEU A 411 16.30 -11.24 -13.65
N TYR A 412 15.22 -11.45 -12.90
CA TYR A 412 13.92 -10.92 -13.25
C TYR A 412 13.97 -9.39 -13.41
N ASN A 413 14.42 -8.67 -12.39
CA ASN A 413 14.51 -7.20 -12.40
C ASN A 413 15.48 -6.64 -13.45
N MET A 414 16.43 -7.47 -13.96
CA MET A 414 17.35 -7.05 -15.03
C MET A 414 16.81 -7.28 -16.44
N LEU A 415 15.91 -8.25 -16.61
CA LEU A 415 15.49 -8.74 -17.92
C LEU A 415 14.00 -8.50 -18.22
N VAL A 416 13.18 -8.45 -17.19
CA VAL A 416 11.75 -8.22 -17.26
C VAL A 416 11.39 -6.85 -16.74
#